data_3a10d4e5c8669008a2810c89cc9ccb52
#
_entry.id   3a10d4e5c8669008a2810c89cc9ccb52
#
_cell.length_a   1.000
_cell.length_b   1.000
_cell.length_c   1.000
_cell.angle_alpha   90.00
_cell.angle_beta   90.00
_cell.angle_gamma   90.00
#
_symmetry.space_group_name_H-M   'P 1'
#
loop_
_entity.id
_entity.type
_entity.pdbx_description
1 polymer ?
#
loop_
_entity_poly.entity_id
_entity_poly.type
_entity_poly.pdbx_seq_one_letter_code
_entity_poly.pdbx_strand_id
1 'polypeptide(L)'
;ITVGALVAVNALGSACIDGGRHFWAAPWEIGDEFGGLGLPQRIAPQSEPEVGKRLGEATTIAIVATDACLTQAEAQRMATVAHDGMARALVPSHTPHDGDLVFAASTGTRAMADPARDGFRLGHVAATVLARAIARAVFLARPRPGDLQPVWSSRRV
;
A
#
# COMPACT_ATOMS: atom_id res chain seq x y z
N ILE A 1 -0.47 19.27 -9.46
CA ILE A 1 -1.43 18.36 -8.80
C ILE A 1 -0.65 17.50 -7.82
N THR A 2 -1.17 17.40 -6.60
CA THR A 2 -0.61 16.60 -5.51
C THR A 2 -1.50 15.38 -5.25
N VAL A 3 -0.89 14.25 -4.89
CA VAL A 3 -1.59 13.06 -4.41
C VAL A 3 -0.95 12.59 -3.12
N GLY A 4 -1.77 12.30 -2.12
CA GLY A 4 -1.36 11.74 -0.83
C GLY A 4 -2.16 10.48 -0.49
N ALA A 5 -1.63 9.67 0.44
CA ALA A 5 -2.35 8.52 0.99
C ALA A 5 -2.16 8.42 2.51
N LEU A 6 -3.20 7.96 3.19
CA LEU A 6 -3.16 7.54 4.59
C LEU A 6 -3.73 6.13 4.66
N VAL A 7 -3.09 5.25 5.43
CA VAL A 7 -3.49 3.84 5.50
C VAL A 7 -3.36 3.28 6.91
N ALA A 8 -4.32 2.46 7.31
CA ALA A 8 -4.23 1.58 8.47
C ALA A 8 -4.06 0.14 7.97
N VAL A 9 -2.91 -0.46 8.25
CA VAL A 9 -2.52 -1.77 7.73
C VAL A 9 -2.73 -2.85 8.78
N ASN A 10 -3.66 -3.75 8.53
CA ASN A 10 -3.85 -4.98 9.28
C ASN A 10 -4.11 -6.17 8.33
N ALA A 11 -3.32 -6.25 7.25
CA ALA A 11 -3.48 -7.22 6.16
C ALA A 11 -3.31 -8.66 6.62
N LEU A 12 -3.95 -9.59 5.91
CA LEU A 12 -3.67 -11.03 6.03
C LEU A 12 -2.29 -11.34 5.43
N GLY A 13 -2.03 -10.80 4.24
CA GLY A 13 -0.74 -10.93 3.58
C GLY A 13 0.38 -10.12 4.21
N SER A 14 1.60 -10.33 3.73
CA SER A 14 2.81 -9.66 4.22
C SER A 14 3.24 -8.51 3.30
N ALA A 15 3.70 -7.41 3.88
CA ALA A 15 4.38 -6.36 3.15
C ALA A 15 5.84 -6.70 2.83
N CYS A 16 6.40 -7.69 3.54
CA CYS A 16 7.77 -8.14 3.38
C CYS A 16 7.84 -9.46 2.62
N ILE A 17 8.89 -9.62 1.82
CA ILE A 17 9.17 -10.82 1.03
C ILE A 17 9.77 -11.89 1.95
N ASP A 18 9.23 -13.11 1.91
CA ASP A 18 9.72 -14.32 2.59
C ASP A 18 10.03 -14.13 4.09
N GLY A 19 9.23 -13.29 4.78
CA GLY A 19 9.43 -12.99 6.20
C GLY A 19 10.67 -12.15 6.53
N GLY A 20 11.44 -11.76 5.50
CA GLY A 20 12.63 -10.93 5.61
C GLY A 20 12.34 -9.43 5.72
N ARG A 21 13.35 -8.61 5.39
CA ARG A 21 13.26 -7.14 5.44
C ARG A 21 13.00 -6.48 4.10
N HIS A 22 13.07 -7.19 2.98
CA HIS A 22 12.76 -6.66 1.67
C HIS A 22 11.27 -6.45 1.50
N PHE A 23 10.87 -5.27 1.03
CA PHE A 23 9.47 -4.94 0.79
C PHE A 23 9.04 -5.30 -0.64
N TRP A 24 7.80 -5.77 -0.81
CA TRP A 24 7.20 -5.91 -2.13
C TRP A 24 7.12 -4.57 -2.86
N ALA A 25 6.91 -3.47 -2.12
CA ALA A 25 6.85 -2.11 -2.66
C ALA A 25 8.22 -1.51 -3.02
N ALA A 26 9.34 -2.22 -2.85
CA ALA A 26 10.69 -1.69 -3.10
C ALA A 26 10.88 -1.00 -4.46
N PRO A 27 10.27 -1.44 -5.59
CA PRO A 27 10.40 -0.75 -6.88
C PRO A 27 9.88 0.69 -6.90
N TRP A 28 9.05 1.07 -5.93
CA TRP A 28 8.46 2.42 -5.83
C TRP A 28 9.03 3.25 -4.69
N GLU A 29 10.04 2.76 -3.98
CA GLU A 29 10.70 3.49 -2.91
C GLU A 29 11.40 4.76 -3.43
N ILE A 30 11.27 5.85 -2.70
CA ILE A 30 11.99 7.10 -2.97
C ILE A 30 13.04 7.29 -1.89
N GLY A 31 14.30 7.31 -2.29
CA GLY A 31 15.41 7.30 -1.34
C GLY A 31 15.44 6.00 -0.53
N ASP A 32 15.44 6.15 0.80
CA ASP A 32 15.46 5.06 1.78
C ASP A 32 14.27 5.12 2.77
N GLU A 33 13.13 5.64 2.31
CA GLU A 33 11.98 5.97 3.17
C GLU A 33 11.37 4.76 3.90
N PHE A 34 11.69 3.53 3.47
CA PHE A 34 11.42 2.28 4.18
C PHE A 34 12.59 1.29 4.10
N GLY A 35 13.80 1.82 4.16
CA GLY A 35 15.03 1.07 4.43
C GLY A 35 16.01 0.91 3.28
N GLY A 36 15.65 1.27 2.04
CA GLY A 36 16.56 1.33 0.90
C GLY A 36 17.17 -0.02 0.46
N LEU A 37 16.60 -1.16 0.88
CA LEU A 37 17.19 -2.47 0.62
C LEU A 37 16.94 -2.98 -0.81
N GLY A 38 16.00 -2.38 -1.53
CA GLY A 38 15.59 -2.85 -2.85
C GLY A 38 14.92 -4.23 -2.80
N LEU A 39 14.87 -4.92 -3.95
CA LEU A 39 14.39 -6.29 -4.04
C LEU A 39 15.52 -7.29 -3.71
N PRO A 40 15.21 -8.47 -3.15
CA PRO A 40 16.20 -9.51 -2.94
C PRO A 40 16.69 -10.06 -4.29
N GLN A 41 17.90 -10.63 -4.34
CA GLN A 41 18.45 -11.22 -5.56
C GLN A 41 17.60 -12.37 -6.12
N ARG A 42 16.88 -13.07 -5.27
CA ARG A 42 15.96 -14.14 -5.64
C ARG A 42 14.73 -14.05 -4.75
N ILE A 43 13.58 -14.29 -5.34
CA ILE A 43 12.31 -14.47 -4.64
C ILE A 43 11.95 -15.95 -4.81
N ALA A 44 11.67 -16.64 -3.71
CA ALA A 44 11.27 -18.04 -3.76
C ALA A 44 9.93 -18.17 -4.53
N PRO A 45 9.84 -19.00 -5.59
CA PRO A 45 8.65 -19.05 -6.45
C PRO A 45 7.40 -19.56 -5.74
N GLN A 46 7.51 -20.09 -4.54
CA GLN A 46 6.47 -20.82 -3.82
C GLN A 46 6.42 -20.47 -2.32
N SER A 47 6.84 -19.27 -1.93
CA SER A 47 6.57 -18.84 -0.56
C SER A 47 5.07 -18.69 -0.38
N GLU A 48 4.42 -19.74 0.13
CA GLU A 48 3.04 -19.62 0.59
C GLU A 48 3.02 -18.62 1.74
N PRO A 49 2.08 -17.64 1.71
CA PRO A 49 1.99 -16.69 2.78
C PRO A 49 1.61 -17.41 4.08
N GLU A 50 2.43 -17.24 5.11
CA GLU A 50 2.07 -17.70 6.43
C GLU A 50 0.81 -16.96 6.91
N VAL A 51 -0.29 -17.69 7.04
CA VAL A 51 -1.52 -17.17 7.63
C VAL A 51 -1.35 -17.13 9.15
N GLY A 52 -0.63 -16.12 9.64
CA GLY A 52 -0.37 -15.92 11.06
C GLY A 52 -1.54 -15.31 11.84
N LYS A 53 -2.65 -14.96 11.16
CA LYS A 53 -3.83 -14.31 11.76
C LYS A 53 -5.04 -15.23 11.71
N ARG A 54 -6.00 -15.00 12.63
CA ARG A 54 -7.31 -15.64 12.53
C ARG A 54 -8.02 -15.14 11.27
N LEU A 55 -8.65 -16.07 10.55
CA LEU A 55 -9.46 -15.75 9.38
C LEU A 55 -10.59 -14.81 9.80
N GLY A 56 -10.79 -13.71 9.05
CA GLY A 56 -11.82 -12.71 9.32
C GLY A 56 -11.39 -11.52 10.19
N GLU A 57 -10.13 -11.47 10.64
CA GLU A 57 -9.58 -10.33 11.42
C GLU A 57 -8.62 -9.45 10.62
N ALA A 58 -8.55 -9.65 9.31
CA ALA A 58 -7.65 -8.90 8.43
C ALA A 58 -8.40 -7.80 7.66
N THR A 59 -7.78 -6.62 7.58
CA THR A 59 -8.35 -5.47 6.88
C THR A 59 -7.27 -4.43 6.64
N THR A 60 -7.22 -3.87 5.43
CA THR A 60 -6.44 -2.67 5.14
C THR A 60 -7.38 -1.57 4.69
N ILE A 61 -7.45 -0.48 5.45
CA ILE A 61 -8.30 0.68 5.15
C ILE A 61 -7.42 1.85 4.76
N ALA A 62 -7.69 2.43 3.59
CA ALA A 62 -6.94 3.55 3.07
C ALA A 62 -7.82 4.67 2.53
N ILE A 63 -7.25 5.86 2.49
CA ILE A 63 -7.75 6.99 1.72
C ILE A 63 -6.63 7.53 0.84
N VAL A 64 -6.93 7.74 -0.44
CA VAL A 64 -6.09 8.51 -1.36
C VAL A 64 -6.75 9.86 -1.61
N ALA A 65 -5.97 10.94 -1.52
CA ALA A 65 -6.48 12.30 -1.63
C ALA A 65 -5.69 13.10 -2.66
N THR A 66 -6.36 14.02 -3.36
CA THR A 66 -5.73 14.90 -4.34
C THR A 66 -6.30 16.32 -4.27
N ASP A 67 -5.52 17.29 -4.72
CA ASP A 67 -5.96 18.68 -4.94
C ASP A 67 -6.60 18.89 -6.32
N ALA A 68 -6.57 17.89 -7.23
CA ALA A 68 -7.21 17.96 -8.53
C ALA A 68 -8.74 18.11 -8.39
N CYS A 69 -9.35 18.88 -9.29
CA CYS A 69 -10.81 18.93 -9.43
C CYS A 69 -11.29 17.62 -10.06
N LEU A 70 -11.96 16.79 -9.30
CA LEU A 70 -12.52 15.52 -9.75
C LEU A 70 -14.04 15.51 -9.61
N THR A 71 -14.71 14.91 -10.57
CA THR A 71 -16.09 14.44 -10.42
C THR A 71 -16.14 13.22 -9.49
N GLN A 72 -17.34 12.87 -9.02
CA GLN A 72 -17.54 11.65 -8.23
C GLN A 72 -17.03 10.39 -8.98
N ALA A 73 -17.32 10.28 -10.27
CA ALA A 73 -16.90 9.12 -11.07
C ALA A 73 -15.37 9.03 -11.21
N GLU A 74 -14.69 10.15 -11.36
CA GLU A 74 -13.23 10.21 -11.41
C GLU A 74 -12.61 9.88 -10.05
N ALA A 75 -13.17 10.38 -8.95
CA ALA A 75 -12.74 10.04 -7.60
C ALA A 75 -12.93 8.53 -7.31
N GLN A 76 -14.09 7.97 -7.68
CA GLN A 76 -14.33 6.53 -7.58
C GLN A 76 -13.32 5.72 -8.43
N ARG A 77 -13.03 6.19 -9.64
CA ARG A 77 -12.02 5.55 -10.50
C ARG A 77 -10.64 5.60 -9.85
N MET A 78 -10.26 6.73 -9.24
CA MET A 78 -8.98 6.87 -8.51
C MET A 78 -8.91 5.88 -7.34
N ALA A 79 -9.98 5.73 -6.55
CA ALA A 79 -10.05 4.74 -5.47
C ALA A 79 -9.88 3.31 -6.00
N THR A 80 -10.57 2.97 -7.09
CA THR A 80 -10.49 1.64 -7.72
C THR A 80 -9.06 1.32 -8.17
N VAL A 81 -8.39 2.25 -8.85
CA VAL A 81 -7.01 2.04 -9.31
C VAL A 81 -6.02 2.02 -8.14
N ALA A 82 -6.30 2.74 -7.06
CA ALA A 82 -5.44 2.73 -5.88
C ALA A 82 -5.35 1.35 -5.21
N HIS A 83 -6.33 0.45 -5.38
CA HIS A 83 -6.23 -0.94 -4.94
C HIS A 83 -5.01 -1.69 -5.54
N ASP A 84 -4.56 -1.31 -6.74
CA ASP A 84 -3.30 -1.84 -7.30
C ASP A 84 -2.11 -1.53 -6.39
N GLY A 85 -2.17 -0.46 -5.60
CA GLY A 85 -1.16 -0.14 -4.59
C GLY A 85 -1.11 -1.14 -3.45
N MET A 86 -2.26 -1.69 -3.04
CA MET A 86 -2.30 -2.80 -2.08
C MET A 86 -1.65 -4.05 -2.68
N ALA A 87 -2.01 -4.41 -3.92
CA ALA A 87 -1.43 -5.56 -4.62
C ALA A 87 0.09 -5.43 -4.86
N ARG A 88 0.62 -4.20 -4.94
CA ARG A 88 2.06 -3.93 -5.05
C ARG A 88 2.81 -4.02 -3.71
N ALA A 89 2.10 -3.92 -2.61
CA ALA A 89 2.71 -3.78 -1.29
C ALA A 89 2.36 -4.92 -0.32
N LEU A 90 1.33 -5.71 -0.59
CA LEU A 90 0.81 -6.77 0.26
C LEU A 90 0.61 -8.04 -0.56
N VAL A 91 1.22 -9.14 -0.14
CA VAL A 91 1.08 -10.43 -0.83
C VAL A 91 0.71 -11.53 0.18
N PRO A 92 -0.45 -12.19 -0.03
CA PRO A 92 -1.55 -11.82 -0.92
C PRO A 92 -2.29 -10.56 -0.45
N SER A 93 -3.06 -9.92 -1.33
CA SER A 93 -4.03 -8.88 -1.00
C SER A 93 -5.41 -9.27 -1.52
N HIS A 94 -6.46 -8.61 -1.01
CA HIS A 94 -7.84 -8.82 -1.47
C HIS A 94 -8.31 -10.28 -1.38
N THR A 95 -7.87 -10.99 -0.35
CA THR A 95 -8.36 -12.35 -0.11
C THR A 95 -9.82 -12.32 0.35
N PRO A 96 -10.57 -13.44 0.26
CA PRO A 96 -11.94 -13.50 0.77
C PRO A 96 -12.07 -13.21 2.27
N HIS A 97 -10.95 -13.14 2.99
CA HIS A 97 -10.89 -12.87 4.43
C HIS A 97 -10.36 -11.48 4.77
N ASP A 98 -10.04 -10.66 3.76
CA ASP A 98 -9.65 -9.26 3.92
C ASP A 98 -10.86 -8.34 3.75
N GLY A 99 -10.98 -7.34 4.63
CA GLY A 99 -11.93 -6.25 4.51
C GLY A 99 -11.33 -5.02 3.83
N ASP A 100 -10.49 -5.21 2.81
CA ASP A 100 -9.72 -4.16 2.16
C ASP A 100 -10.60 -3.09 1.50
N LEU A 101 -10.33 -1.83 1.83
CA LEU A 101 -11.13 -0.70 1.36
C LEU A 101 -10.27 0.52 1.06
N VAL A 102 -10.51 1.18 -0.07
CA VAL A 102 -9.90 2.47 -0.42
C VAL A 102 -10.96 3.51 -0.67
N PHE A 103 -10.89 4.61 0.07
CA PHE A 103 -11.63 5.83 -0.21
C PHE A 103 -10.80 6.76 -1.09
N ALA A 104 -11.48 7.63 -1.86
CA ALA A 104 -10.85 8.74 -2.55
C ALA A 104 -11.47 10.07 -2.14
N ALA A 105 -10.64 11.11 -2.03
CA ALA A 105 -11.07 12.47 -1.75
C ALA A 105 -10.40 13.46 -2.71
N SER A 106 -11.15 14.48 -3.11
CA SER A 106 -10.66 15.61 -3.88
C SER A 106 -10.97 16.91 -3.15
N THR A 107 -9.97 17.78 -2.98
CA THR A 107 -10.21 19.13 -2.45
C THR A 107 -10.67 20.10 -3.53
N GLY A 108 -10.55 19.74 -4.81
CA GLY A 108 -11.07 20.52 -5.93
C GLY A 108 -10.40 21.87 -6.14
N THR A 109 -9.16 22.04 -5.70
CA THR A 109 -8.46 23.33 -5.74
C THR A 109 -7.63 23.55 -7.00
N ARG A 110 -7.38 22.48 -7.79
CA ARG A 110 -6.57 22.53 -9.01
C ARG A 110 -7.29 21.90 -10.20
N ALA A 111 -7.56 22.70 -11.24
CA ALA A 111 -8.07 22.19 -12.51
C ALA A 111 -7.03 21.27 -13.18
N MET A 112 -7.50 20.21 -13.82
CA MET A 112 -6.69 19.37 -14.70
C MET A 112 -6.50 20.08 -16.05
N ALA A 113 -5.25 20.19 -16.50
CA ALA A 113 -4.94 20.83 -17.79
C ALA A 113 -5.33 19.94 -18.98
N ASP A 114 -5.15 18.65 -18.83
CA ASP A 114 -5.57 17.59 -19.77
C ASP A 114 -6.27 16.49 -18.97
N PRO A 115 -7.61 16.53 -18.86
CA PRO A 115 -8.34 15.57 -18.02
C PRO A 115 -8.06 14.09 -18.34
N ALA A 116 -7.87 13.75 -19.62
CA ALA A 116 -7.59 12.38 -20.02
C ALA A 116 -6.21 11.93 -19.57
N ARG A 117 -5.19 12.73 -19.82
CA ARG A 117 -3.80 12.44 -19.45
C ARG A 117 -3.58 12.54 -17.95
N ASP A 118 -4.15 13.57 -17.33
CA ASP A 118 -4.02 13.79 -15.88
C ASP A 118 -4.78 12.72 -15.10
N GLY A 119 -5.96 12.29 -15.55
CA GLY A 119 -6.71 11.18 -14.96
C GLY A 119 -5.94 9.85 -15.00
N PHE A 120 -5.28 9.55 -16.10
CA PHE A 120 -4.37 8.39 -16.20
C PHE A 120 -3.23 8.48 -15.19
N ARG A 121 -2.57 9.63 -15.09
CA ARG A 121 -1.45 9.85 -14.16
C ARG A 121 -1.90 9.79 -12.70
N LEU A 122 -3.05 10.36 -12.38
CA LEU A 122 -3.60 10.35 -11.03
C LEU A 122 -3.82 8.93 -10.53
N GLY A 123 -4.40 8.05 -11.34
CA GLY A 123 -4.58 6.65 -10.98
C GLY A 123 -3.25 5.94 -10.68
N HIS A 124 -2.26 6.09 -11.57
CA HIS A 124 -0.93 5.51 -11.38
C HIS A 124 -0.25 6.02 -10.10
N VAL A 125 -0.29 7.34 -9.88
CA VAL A 125 0.33 7.97 -8.71
C VAL A 125 -0.40 7.56 -7.43
N ALA A 126 -1.74 7.48 -7.43
CA ALA A 126 -2.52 7.03 -6.28
C ALA A 126 -2.12 5.60 -5.85
N ALA A 127 -2.01 4.67 -6.80
CA ALA A 127 -1.55 3.31 -6.52
C ALA A 127 -0.10 3.29 -5.97
N THR A 128 0.80 4.07 -6.55
CA THR A 128 2.20 4.14 -6.12
C THR A 128 2.34 4.75 -4.73
N VAL A 129 1.65 5.84 -4.45
CA VAL A 129 1.67 6.51 -3.15
C VAL A 129 1.08 5.62 -2.06
N LEU A 130 0.01 4.88 -2.38
CA LEU A 130 -0.58 3.92 -1.43
C LEU A 130 0.37 2.76 -1.13
N ALA A 131 1.04 2.19 -2.13
CA ALA A 131 2.04 1.13 -1.92
C ALA A 131 3.16 1.59 -0.98
N ARG A 132 3.67 2.81 -1.20
CA ARG A 132 4.68 3.43 -0.33
C ARG A 132 4.17 3.69 1.08
N ALA A 133 2.93 4.17 1.22
CA ALA A 133 2.32 4.40 2.53
C ALA A 133 2.20 3.10 3.33
N ILE A 134 1.81 1.99 2.70
CA ILE A 134 1.75 0.66 3.32
C ILE A 134 3.14 0.21 3.80
N ALA A 135 4.15 0.26 2.92
CA ALA A 135 5.51 -0.12 3.29
C ALA A 135 6.06 0.72 4.45
N ARG A 136 5.85 2.05 4.41
CA ARG A 136 6.25 2.95 5.48
C ARG A 136 5.54 2.68 6.80
N ALA A 137 4.24 2.34 6.77
CA ALA A 137 3.50 1.98 7.97
C ALA A 137 4.13 0.76 8.66
N VAL A 138 4.47 -0.27 7.89
CA VAL A 138 5.11 -1.49 8.40
C VAL A 138 6.56 -1.21 8.85
N PHE A 139 7.33 -0.43 8.11
CA PHE A 139 8.70 -0.04 8.43
C PHE A 139 8.79 0.73 9.74
N LEU A 140 7.88 1.68 9.97
CA LEU A 140 7.86 2.56 11.15
C LEU A 140 7.18 1.94 12.37
N ALA A 141 6.56 0.77 12.24
CA ALA A 141 5.92 0.08 13.35
C ALA A 141 6.95 -0.25 14.45
N ARG A 142 6.56 -0.02 15.69
CA ARG A 142 7.39 -0.28 16.87
C ARG A 142 6.81 -1.42 17.70
N PRO A 143 7.64 -2.28 18.29
CA PRO A 143 7.16 -3.39 19.10
C PRO A 143 6.48 -2.89 20.37
N ARG A 144 5.43 -3.60 20.77
CA ARG A 144 4.73 -3.39 22.04
C ARG A 144 4.59 -4.73 22.78
N PRO A 145 4.52 -4.72 24.12
CA PRO A 145 4.18 -5.92 24.89
C PRO A 145 2.84 -6.51 24.43
N GLY A 146 2.82 -7.79 24.13
CA GLY A 146 1.63 -8.50 23.67
C GLY A 146 1.41 -8.52 22.17
N ASP A 147 2.30 -7.94 21.37
CA ASP A 147 2.23 -8.04 19.90
C ASP A 147 2.27 -9.49 19.44
N LEU A 148 1.33 -9.86 18.57
CA LEU A 148 1.22 -11.20 17.99
C LEU A 148 2.11 -11.39 16.76
N GLN A 149 2.54 -10.28 16.14
CA GLN A 149 3.33 -10.28 14.91
C GLN A 149 4.66 -9.54 15.10
N PRO A 150 5.75 -10.02 14.49
CA PRO A 150 7.03 -9.34 14.56
C PRO A 150 6.99 -8.03 13.78
N VAL A 151 7.57 -6.97 14.33
CA VAL A 151 7.80 -5.72 13.60
C VAL A 151 8.96 -5.86 12.63
N TRP A 152 9.02 -4.98 11.61
CA TRP A 152 10.07 -5.02 10.59
C TRP A 152 11.48 -5.00 11.18
N SER A 153 11.74 -4.16 12.19
CA SER A 153 13.06 -4.01 12.80
C SER A 153 13.57 -5.28 13.52
N SER A 154 12.69 -6.20 13.87
CA SER A 154 13.04 -7.49 14.50
C SER A 154 13.28 -8.62 13.50
N ARG A 155 13.01 -8.39 12.20
CA ARG A 155 13.19 -9.40 11.15
C ARG A 155 14.66 -9.52 10.73
N ARG A 156 15.03 -10.66 10.18
CA ARG A 156 16.37 -10.89 9.60
C ARG A 156 16.45 -10.25 8.20
N VAL A 157 17.65 -9.78 7.85
CA VAL A 157 17.96 -9.31 6.48
C VAL A 157 18.10 -10.50 5.57
#